data_442fea1332370831d834f0de2977ff40
#
_entry.id   442fea1332370831d834f0de2977ff40
#
_cell.length_a   1.000
_cell.length_b   1.000
_cell.length_c   1.000
_cell.angle_alpha   90.00
_cell.angle_beta   90.00
_cell.angle_gamma   90.00
#
_symmetry.space_group_name_H-M   'P 1'
#
loop_
_entity.id
_entity.type
_entity.pdbx_description
1 polymer ?
#
loop_
_entity_poly.entity_id
_entity_poly.type
_entity_poly.pdbx_seq_one_letter_code
_entity_poly.pdbx_strand_id
1 'polypeptide(L)'
;PYRRQRQMCIRDSNYIDELNESQCAAVTYNDGPSLVIAGAGSGKTRVLTYKIAYLLEQENGYNPWNILALTFTNKAAREMKERIARQVGMERARYLWMGTFHSIFSRILRAEATFIGFTSQFTIYDTADSKSLLRSIIKEMGLDEKTYKPGVVQARISNAKNHLVTPT
;
A
#
# COMPACT_ATOMS: atom_id res chain seq x y z
N PRO A 1 13.08 -28.16 12.31
CA PRO A 1 12.04 -27.35 11.64
C PRO A 1 12.55 -26.80 10.29
N TYR A 2 13.79 -26.31 10.19
CA TYR A 2 14.37 -25.72 8.97
C TYR A 2 14.52 -26.69 7.78
N ARG A 3 14.70 -27.98 8.01
CA ARG A 3 14.82 -28.98 6.93
C ARG A 3 13.50 -29.23 6.18
N ARG A 4 12.34 -29.06 6.83
CA ARG A 4 11.02 -29.18 6.16
C ARG A 4 10.73 -28.00 5.24
N GLN A 5 11.17 -26.80 5.56
CA GLN A 5 11.00 -25.61 4.71
C GLN A 5 11.83 -25.69 3.42
N ARG A 6 13.02 -26.33 3.45
CA ARG A 6 13.84 -26.55 2.26
C ARG A 6 13.16 -27.45 1.21
N GLN A 7 12.37 -28.44 1.64
CA GLN A 7 11.60 -29.29 0.72
C GLN A 7 10.38 -28.61 0.10
N MET A 8 9.87 -27.52 0.69
CA MET A 8 8.76 -26.73 0.13
C MET A 8 9.22 -25.71 -0.92
N CYS A 9 10.50 -25.39 -0.99
CA CYS A 9 11.05 -24.50 -2.05
C CYS A 9 11.25 -25.21 -3.39
N ILE A 10 11.09 -26.52 -3.46
CA ILE A 10 11.27 -27.31 -4.68
C ILE A 10 9.93 -27.46 -5.38
N ARG A 11 9.51 -26.42 -6.09
CA ARG A 11 8.55 -26.49 -7.18
C ARG A 11 9.01 -25.55 -8.29
N ASP A 12 9.36 -26.10 -9.40
CA ASP A 12 9.49 -25.65 -10.81
C ASP A 12 9.55 -24.14 -11.16
N SER A 13 9.72 -23.23 -10.22
CA SER A 13 9.85 -21.81 -10.47
C SER A 13 11.30 -21.37 -10.36
N ASN A 14 11.96 -21.19 -11.50
CA ASN A 14 13.36 -20.79 -11.65
C ASN A 14 13.80 -19.59 -10.78
N TYR A 15 12.86 -18.72 -10.35
CA TYR A 15 13.18 -17.52 -9.58
C TYR A 15 13.49 -17.80 -8.09
N ILE A 16 13.04 -18.93 -7.53
CA ILE A 16 13.34 -19.29 -6.14
C ILE A 16 14.81 -19.69 -6.01
N ASP A 17 15.36 -20.33 -7.04
CA ASP A 17 16.77 -20.76 -7.06
C ASP A 17 17.74 -19.57 -7.10
N GLU A 18 17.27 -18.39 -7.51
CA GLU A 18 18.04 -17.14 -7.51
C GLU A 18 18.15 -16.48 -6.13
N LEU A 19 17.43 -17.00 -5.14
CA LEU A 19 17.34 -16.42 -3.79
C LEU A 19 18.34 -17.06 -2.84
N ASN A 20 18.95 -16.26 -1.98
CA ASN A 20 19.68 -16.79 -0.84
C ASN A 20 18.69 -17.34 0.21
N GLU A 21 19.21 -18.06 1.21
CA GLU A 21 18.40 -18.74 2.22
C GLU A 21 17.43 -17.80 2.96
N SER A 22 17.90 -16.62 3.38
CA SER A 22 17.07 -15.63 4.07
C SER A 22 15.98 -15.03 3.17
N GLN A 23 16.28 -14.79 1.90
CA GLN A 23 15.33 -14.32 0.92
C GLN A 23 14.28 -15.39 0.61
N CYS A 24 14.69 -16.63 0.45
CA CYS A 24 13.79 -17.77 0.24
C CYS A 24 12.84 -17.93 1.43
N ALA A 25 13.35 -17.87 2.67
CA ALA A 25 12.53 -17.92 3.87
C ALA A 25 11.47 -16.79 3.90
N ALA A 26 11.85 -15.56 3.53
CA ALA A 26 10.93 -14.44 3.47
C ALA A 26 9.85 -14.61 2.38
N VAL A 27 10.20 -15.20 1.23
CA VAL A 27 9.26 -15.46 0.13
C VAL A 27 8.27 -16.56 0.48
N THR A 28 8.69 -17.62 1.15
CA THR A 28 7.86 -18.80 1.40
C THR A 28 7.04 -18.73 2.69
N TYR A 29 7.41 -17.85 3.64
CA TYR A 29 6.70 -17.72 4.91
C TYR A 29 5.28 -17.14 4.73
N ASN A 30 4.24 -17.89 5.11
CA ASN A 30 2.83 -17.53 4.97
C ASN A 30 2.00 -17.68 6.26
N ASP A 31 2.61 -18.04 7.38
CA ASP A 31 1.90 -18.40 8.61
C ASP A 31 1.45 -17.19 9.45
N GLY A 32 1.66 -15.97 8.95
CA GLY A 32 1.22 -14.75 9.64
C GLY A 32 1.97 -13.49 9.22
N PRO A 33 1.81 -12.40 9.97
CA PRO A 33 2.54 -11.16 9.72
C PRO A 33 4.05 -11.36 9.78
N SER A 34 4.78 -10.78 8.83
CA SER A 34 6.23 -10.86 8.80
C SER A 34 6.86 -9.49 8.54
N LEU A 35 7.99 -9.22 9.19
CA LEU A 35 8.79 -8.02 8.99
C LEU A 35 10.15 -8.42 8.41
N VAL A 36 10.46 -7.93 7.21
CA VAL A 36 11.76 -8.16 6.56
C VAL A 36 12.61 -6.91 6.69
N ILE A 37 13.67 -6.98 7.49
CA ILE A 37 14.64 -5.90 7.66
C ILE A 37 15.82 -6.16 6.74
N ALA A 38 16.10 -5.22 5.84
CA ALA A 38 17.12 -5.39 4.83
C ALA A 38 17.75 -4.05 4.41
N GLY A 39 19.07 -4.03 4.23
CA GLY A 39 19.81 -2.84 3.81
C GLY A 39 19.53 -2.41 2.36
N ALA A 40 20.07 -1.26 1.97
CA ALA A 40 20.04 -0.84 0.57
C ALA A 40 20.78 -1.86 -0.31
N GLY A 41 20.24 -2.16 -1.49
CA GLY A 41 20.86 -3.13 -2.40
C GLY A 41 20.66 -4.61 -2.06
N SER A 42 20.08 -4.96 -0.91
CA SER A 42 19.85 -6.34 -0.46
C SER A 42 18.77 -7.13 -1.24
N GLY A 43 18.16 -6.52 -2.24
CA GLY A 43 17.12 -7.18 -3.05
C GLY A 43 15.71 -7.15 -2.46
N LYS A 44 15.38 -6.24 -1.52
CA LYS A 44 14.03 -6.11 -0.92
C LYS A 44 12.89 -6.16 -1.94
N THR A 45 13.02 -5.39 -3.02
CA THR A 45 12.00 -5.35 -4.08
C THR A 45 11.89 -6.69 -4.80
N ARG A 46 13.01 -7.41 -4.98
CA ARG A 46 13.03 -8.75 -5.58
C ARG A 46 12.28 -9.75 -4.68
N VAL A 47 12.57 -9.75 -3.38
CA VAL A 47 11.88 -10.60 -2.40
C VAL A 47 10.38 -10.34 -2.43
N LEU A 48 9.94 -9.07 -2.45
CA LEU A 48 8.53 -8.73 -2.51
C LEU A 48 7.87 -9.16 -3.84
N THR A 49 8.57 -8.97 -4.96
CA THR A 49 8.10 -9.42 -6.28
C THR A 49 7.91 -10.94 -6.32
N TYR A 50 8.89 -11.67 -5.83
CA TYR A 50 8.86 -13.14 -5.81
C TYR A 50 7.87 -13.68 -4.78
N LYS A 51 7.66 -12.97 -3.65
CA LYS A 51 6.58 -13.29 -2.71
C LYS A 51 5.21 -13.24 -3.38
N ILE A 52 4.95 -12.20 -4.15
CA ILE A 52 3.66 -12.07 -4.87
C ILE A 52 3.52 -13.17 -5.93
N ALA A 53 4.58 -13.44 -6.70
CA ALA A 53 4.58 -14.55 -7.66
C ALA A 53 4.30 -15.87 -6.98
N TYR A 54 4.98 -16.15 -5.87
CA TYR A 54 4.81 -17.36 -5.08
C TYR A 54 3.37 -17.52 -4.57
N LEU A 55 2.74 -16.46 -4.07
CA LEU A 55 1.35 -16.49 -3.61
C LEU A 55 0.35 -16.79 -4.74
N LEU A 56 0.63 -16.32 -5.96
CA LEU A 56 -0.22 -16.54 -7.13
C LEU A 56 -0.06 -17.94 -7.73
N GLU A 57 1.11 -18.57 -7.58
CA GLU A 57 1.46 -19.86 -8.20
C GLU A 57 1.13 -21.09 -7.33
N GLN A 58 0.74 -20.91 -6.05
CA GLN A 58 0.36 -22.04 -5.21
C GLN A 58 -0.83 -22.81 -5.82
N GLU A 59 -0.94 -24.12 -5.61
CA GLU A 59 -2.04 -24.97 -6.11
C GLU A 59 -3.43 -24.47 -5.69
N ASN A 60 -3.52 -23.94 -4.47
CA ASN A 60 -4.68 -23.20 -3.96
C ASN A 60 -4.33 -21.72 -3.84
N GLY A 61 -3.63 -21.19 -4.84
CA GLY A 61 -3.06 -19.85 -4.80
C GLY A 61 -4.09 -18.76 -4.61
N TYR A 62 -3.62 -17.65 -4.05
CA TYR A 62 -4.48 -16.48 -3.87
C TYR A 62 -4.87 -15.89 -5.23
N ASN A 63 -6.11 -15.47 -5.34
CA ASN A 63 -6.53 -14.71 -6.51
C ASN A 63 -5.82 -13.35 -6.55
N PRO A 64 -5.44 -12.85 -7.73
CA PRO A 64 -4.74 -11.57 -7.86
C PRO A 64 -5.46 -10.40 -7.16
N TRP A 65 -6.79 -10.38 -7.19
CA TRP A 65 -7.59 -9.33 -6.53
C TRP A 65 -7.61 -9.40 -4.99
N ASN A 66 -7.12 -10.50 -4.40
CA ASN A 66 -6.97 -10.64 -2.94
C ASN A 66 -5.60 -10.13 -2.46
N ILE A 67 -4.71 -9.70 -3.37
CA ILE A 67 -3.36 -9.25 -3.04
C ILE A 67 -3.29 -7.74 -3.20
N LEU A 68 -2.94 -7.07 -2.09
CA LEU A 68 -2.69 -5.63 -2.03
C LEU A 68 -1.18 -5.38 -1.85
N ALA A 69 -0.55 -4.76 -2.84
CA ALA A 69 0.86 -4.39 -2.79
C ALA A 69 1.05 -2.88 -2.86
N LEU A 70 1.57 -2.30 -1.80
CA LEU A 70 1.72 -0.85 -1.65
C LEU A 70 3.18 -0.41 -1.72
N THR A 71 3.41 0.72 -2.35
CA THR A 71 4.72 1.35 -2.42
C THR A 71 4.61 2.87 -2.23
N PHE A 72 5.75 3.55 -2.06
CA PHE A 72 5.75 5.00 -1.84
C PHE A 72 5.70 5.82 -3.13
N THR A 73 6.16 5.27 -4.27
CA THR A 73 6.24 6.02 -5.53
C THR A 73 5.56 5.29 -6.68
N ASN A 74 4.95 6.05 -7.59
CA ASN A 74 4.34 5.50 -8.80
C ASN A 74 5.35 4.79 -9.69
N LYS A 75 6.61 5.26 -9.73
CA LYS A 75 7.69 4.61 -10.46
C LYS A 75 7.94 3.21 -9.90
N ALA A 76 8.10 3.08 -8.58
CA ALA A 76 8.32 1.78 -7.93
C ALA A 76 7.12 0.83 -8.14
N ALA A 77 5.88 1.34 -8.08
CA ALA A 77 4.68 0.55 -8.37
C ALA A 77 4.70 -0.02 -9.79
N ARG A 78 5.05 0.80 -10.78
CA ARG A 78 5.14 0.38 -12.18
C ARG A 78 6.22 -0.67 -12.39
N GLU A 79 7.44 -0.41 -11.93
CA GLU A 79 8.55 -1.35 -12.03
C GLU A 79 8.24 -2.70 -11.36
N MET A 80 7.61 -2.68 -10.20
CA MET A 80 7.19 -3.89 -9.48
C MET A 80 6.15 -4.66 -10.29
N LYS A 81 5.13 -3.98 -10.82
CA LYS A 81 4.08 -4.60 -11.65
C LYS A 81 4.66 -5.26 -12.90
N GLU A 82 5.60 -4.59 -13.57
CA GLU A 82 6.29 -5.14 -14.74
C GLU A 82 7.11 -6.39 -14.39
N ARG A 83 7.81 -6.37 -13.25
CA ARG A 83 8.57 -7.54 -12.77
C ARG A 83 7.67 -8.72 -12.45
N ILE A 84 6.55 -8.49 -11.77
CA ILE A 84 5.57 -9.54 -11.46
C ILE A 84 4.97 -10.09 -12.75
N ALA A 85 4.60 -9.21 -13.70
CA ALA A 85 4.05 -9.63 -14.99
C ALA A 85 4.98 -10.53 -15.80
N ARG A 86 6.29 -10.35 -15.67
CA ARG A 86 7.29 -11.22 -16.30
C ARG A 86 7.30 -12.62 -15.68
N GLN A 87 6.98 -12.76 -14.40
CA GLN A 87 6.98 -14.04 -13.69
C GLN A 87 5.66 -14.81 -13.86
N VAL A 88 4.53 -14.13 -13.65
CA VAL A 88 3.22 -14.79 -13.57
C VAL A 88 2.30 -14.53 -14.77
N GLY A 89 2.78 -13.75 -15.73
CA GLY A 89 2.03 -13.33 -16.90
C GLY A 89 1.22 -12.04 -16.70
N MET A 90 1.02 -11.32 -17.81
CA MET A 90 0.34 -10.01 -17.83
C MET A 90 -1.10 -10.09 -17.34
N GLU A 91 -1.81 -11.16 -17.70
CA GLU A 91 -3.22 -11.36 -17.34
C GLU A 91 -3.41 -11.42 -15.82
N ARG A 92 -2.58 -12.18 -15.11
CA ARG A 92 -2.65 -12.27 -13.65
C ARG A 92 -2.21 -10.97 -12.97
N ALA A 93 -1.11 -10.38 -13.43
CA ALA A 93 -0.58 -9.13 -12.87
C ALA A 93 -1.53 -7.93 -13.02
N ARG A 94 -2.41 -7.95 -14.01
CA ARG A 94 -3.39 -6.90 -14.29
C ARG A 94 -4.38 -6.71 -13.15
N TYR A 95 -4.80 -7.79 -12.49
CA TYR A 95 -5.82 -7.77 -11.45
C TYR A 95 -5.28 -7.55 -10.05
N LEU A 96 -3.96 -7.43 -9.88
CA LEU A 96 -3.35 -7.09 -8.59
C LEU A 96 -3.72 -5.66 -8.17
N TRP A 97 -4.07 -5.50 -6.91
CA TRP A 97 -4.19 -4.19 -6.29
C TRP A 97 -2.79 -3.65 -5.98
N MET A 98 -2.24 -2.89 -6.91
CA MET A 98 -0.87 -2.40 -6.80
C MET A 98 -0.78 -0.91 -7.12
N GLY A 99 -0.14 -0.16 -6.24
CA GLY A 99 0.02 1.28 -6.38
C GLY A 99 0.67 1.93 -5.19
N THR A 100 0.63 3.25 -5.16
CA THR A 100 0.98 4.01 -3.95
C THR A 100 -0.20 3.97 -2.96
N PHE A 101 0.10 4.20 -1.68
CA PHE A 101 -0.92 4.33 -0.65
C PHE A 101 -2.04 5.29 -1.10
N HIS A 102 -1.69 6.48 -1.53
CA HIS A 102 -2.66 7.48 -1.96
C HIS A 102 -3.53 7.01 -3.14
N SER A 103 -2.94 6.39 -4.17
CA SER A 103 -3.69 5.95 -5.35
C SER A 103 -4.67 4.81 -5.05
N ILE A 104 -4.24 3.84 -4.24
CA ILE A 104 -5.09 2.70 -3.87
C ILE A 104 -6.19 3.12 -2.90
N PHE A 105 -5.85 3.84 -1.84
CA PHE A 105 -6.86 4.29 -0.87
C PHE A 105 -7.84 5.29 -1.46
N SER A 106 -7.42 6.14 -2.40
CA SER A 106 -8.33 6.98 -3.18
C SER A 106 -9.36 6.15 -3.96
N ARG A 107 -8.96 5.04 -4.57
CA ARG A 107 -9.88 4.13 -5.26
C ARG A 107 -10.85 3.46 -4.30
N ILE A 108 -10.36 2.96 -3.15
CA ILE A 108 -11.20 2.35 -2.11
C ILE A 108 -12.21 3.37 -1.59
N LEU A 109 -11.74 4.57 -1.23
CA LEU A 109 -12.61 5.63 -0.73
C LEU A 109 -13.68 6.05 -1.75
N ARG A 110 -13.38 6.03 -3.04
CA ARG A 110 -14.39 6.33 -4.06
C ARG A 110 -15.44 5.23 -4.19
N ALA A 111 -15.04 3.97 -4.06
CA ALA A 111 -15.96 2.84 -4.07
C ALA A 111 -16.89 2.83 -2.84
N GLU A 112 -16.33 3.18 -1.68
CA GLU A 112 -17.02 3.12 -0.39
C GLU A 112 -17.53 4.49 0.11
N ALA A 113 -17.51 5.53 -0.75
CA ALA A 113 -17.81 6.91 -0.38
C ALA A 113 -19.17 7.09 0.31
N THR A 114 -20.18 6.36 -0.13
CA THR A 114 -21.55 6.44 0.41
C THR A 114 -21.63 5.99 1.88
N PHE A 115 -20.80 5.02 2.31
CA PHE A 115 -20.76 4.56 3.70
C PHE A 115 -20.22 5.59 4.67
N ILE A 116 -19.48 6.58 4.17
CA ILE A 116 -18.92 7.68 4.96
C ILE A 116 -19.59 9.02 4.67
N GLY A 117 -20.76 9.01 4.02
CA GLY A 117 -21.58 10.19 3.75
C GLY A 117 -21.08 11.09 2.61
N PHE A 118 -20.23 10.58 1.72
CA PHE A 118 -19.74 11.29 0.55
C PHE A 118 -20.30 10.70 -0.75
N THR A 119 -20.24 11.48 -1.82
CA THR A 119 -20.44 10.97 -3.18
C THR A 119 -19.10 10.42 -3.73
N SER A 120 -19.15 9.53 -4.72
CA SER A 120 -17.94 9.01 -5.37
C SER A 120 -17.11 10.09 -6.09
N GLN A 121 -17.66 11.26 -6.31
CA GLN A 121 -17.03 12.40 -6.99
C GLN A 121 -16.40 13.42 -6.03
N PHE A 122 -16.13 13.06 -4.77
CA PHE A 122 -15.48 13.96 -3.84
C PHE A 122 -14.08 14.40 -4.32
N THR A 123 -13.70 15.62 -3.97
CA THR A 123 -12.38 16.18 -4.26
C THR A 123 -11.39 15.82 -3.15
N ILE A 124 -10.19 15.43 -3.54
CA ILE A 124 -9.08 15.24 -2.60
C ILE A 124 -8.27 16.53 -2.57
N TYR A 125 -8.24 17.19 -1.43
CA TYR A 125 -7.48 18.41 -1.23
C TYR A 125 -6.03 18.09 -0.92
N ASP A 126 -5.11 18.84 -1.49
CA ASP A 126 -3.72 18.87 -1.06
C ASP A 126 -3.55 19.75 0.21
N THR A 127 -2.31 19.89 0.67
CA THR A 127 -2.02 20.69 1.87
C THR A 127 -2.31 22.17 1.66
N ALA A 128 -2.12 22.71 0.45
CA ALA A 128 -2.36 24.10 0.13
C ALA A 128 -3.88 24.39 0.04
N ASP A 129 -4.61 23.50 -0.62
CA ASP A 129 -6.08 23.57 -0.71
C ASP A 129 -6.73 23.53 0.68
N SER A 130 -6.29 22.58 1.51
CA SER A 130 -6.79 22.44 2.89
C SER A 130 -6.55 23.70 3.74
N LYS A 131 -5.35 24.30 3.63
CA LYS A 131 -5.03 25.55 4.34
C LYS A 131 -5.85 26.73 3.82
N SER A 132 -6.07 26.80 2.51
CA SER A 132 -6.88 27.86 1.89
C SER A 132 -8.33 27.77 2.36
N LEU A 133 -8.91 26.56 2.36
CA LEU A 133 -10.25 26.33 2.87
C LEU A 133 -10.37 26.71 4.35
N LEU A 134 -9.43 26.27 5.19
CA LEU A 134 -9.43 26.60 6.61
C LEU A 134 -9.33 28.11 6.85
N ARG A 135 -8.51 28.83 6.07
CA ARG A 135 -8.45 30.29 6.14
C ARG A 135 -9.79 30.95 5.83
N SER A 136 -10.47 30.47 4.81
CA SER A 136 -11.80 30.99 4.46
C SER A 136 -12.83 30.75 5.57
N ILE A 137 -12.83 29.55 6.16
CA ILE A 137 -13.74 29.19 7.27
C ILE A 137 -13.43 30.04 8.51
N ILE A 138 -12.16 30.20 8.89
CA ILE A 138 -11.75 31.04 10.04
C ILE A 138 -12.25 32.47 9.85
N LYS A 139 -12.10 33.02 8.67
CA LYS A 139 -12.59 34.36 8.32
C LYS A 139 -14.11 34.45 8.36
N GLU A 140 -14.82 33.47 7.81
CA GLU A 140 -16.30 33.42 7.81
C GLU A 140 -16.86 33.31 9.24
N MET A 141 -16.16 32.58 10.13
CA MET A 141 -16.51 32.50 11.55
C MET A 141 -16.16 33.78 12.35
N GLY A 142 -15.57 34.79 11.74
CA GLY A 142 -15.14 36.03 12.41
C GLY A 142 -13.97 35.84 13.39
N LEU A 143 -13.21 34.75 13.24
CA LEU A 143 -12.08 34.43 14.12
C LEU A 143 -10.78 35.10 13.63
N ASP A 144 -9.92 35.48 14.58
CA ASP A 144 -8.61 36.08 14.26
C ASP A 144 -7.63 35.04 13.72
N GLU A 145 -7.14 35.24 12.50
CA GLU A 145 -6.21 34.34 11.81
C GLU A 145 -4.83 34.24 12.52
N LYS A 146 -4.45 35.25 13.30
CA LYS A 146 -3.20 35.22 14.06
C LYS A 146 -3.28 34.26 15.24
N THR A 147 -4.46 34.19 15.86
CA THR A 147 -4.77 33.27 16.95
C THR A 147 -5.04 31.87 16.43
N TYR A 148 -5.88 31.75 15.38
CA TYR A 148 -6.27 30.50 14.75
C TYR A 148 -5.52 30.27 13.43
N LYS A 149 -4.21 30.05 13.52
CA LYS A 149 -3.38 29.84 12.34
C LYS A 149 -3.84 28.61 11.54
N PRO A 150 -4.17 28.71 10.24
CA PRO A 150 -4.71 27.60 9.46
C PRO A 150 -3.89 26.32 9.49
N GLY A 151 -2.56 26.44 9.50
CA GLY A 151 -1.66 25.28 9.63
C GLY A 151 -1.72 24.55 10.98
N VAL A 152 -1.93 25.28 12.05
CA VAL A 152 -2.10 24.71 13.41
C VAL A 152 -3.45 24.01 13.52
N VAL A 153 -4.52 24.64 13.00
CA VAL A 153 -5.85 24.04 12.96
C VAL A 153 -5.85 22.78 12.13
N GLN A 154 -5.22 22.79 10.93
CA GLN A 154 -5.06 21.62 10.10
C GLN A 154 -4.34 20.46 10.82
N ALA A 155 -3.25 20.77 11.50
CA ALA A 155 -2.49 19.76 12.25
C ALA A 155 -3.34 19.14 13.39
N ARG A 156 -4.13 19.93 14.09
CA ARG A 156 -5.04 19.42 15.14
C ARG A 156 -6.15 18.54 14.58
N ILE A 157 -6.77 18.95 13.46
CA ILE A 157 -7.78 18.13 12.78
C ILE A 157 -7.18 16.80 12.29
N SER A 158 -5.99 16.84 11.69
CA SER A 158 -5.30 15.62 11.25
C SER A 158 -4.98 14.70 12.41
N ASN A 159 -4.53 15.27 13.55
CA ASN A 159 -4.24 14.49 14.75
C ASN A 159 -5.52 13.85 15.32
N ALA A 160 -6.63 14.59 15.39
CA ALA A 160 -7.91 14.05 15.84
C ALA A 160 -8.38 12.90 14.94
N LYS A 161 -8.32 13.07 13.61
CA LYS A 161 -8.65 12.01 12.65
C LYS A 161 -7.77 10.76 12.80
N ASN A 162 -6.47 10.92 13.04
CA ASN A 162 -5.56 9.81 13.25
C ASN A 162 -5.86 9.03 14.56
N HIS A 163 -6.52 9.66 15.53
CA HIS A 163 -6.98 9.03 16.76
C HIS A 163 -8.46 8.64 16.70
N LEU A 164 -9.08 8.67 15.53
CA LEU A 164 -10.49 8.34 15.31
C LEU A 164 -11.46 9.19 16.15
N VAL A 165 -11.06 10.41 16.49
CA VAL A 165 -11.93 11.38 17.16
C VAL A 165 -12.84 12.03 16.12
N THR A 166 -14.15 11.84 16.29
CA THR A 166 -15.17 12.42 15.41
C THR A 166 -15.57 13.82 15.89
N PRO A 167 -16.01 14.71 15.00
CA PRO A 167 -16.69 15.94 15.40
C PRO A 167 -18.06 15.55 15.97
N THR A 168 -18.25 15.73 17.24
CA THR A 168 -19.56 15.59 17.94
C THR A 168 -20.08 16.94 18.29
#